data_2f295712baf464df6d009951d2f7fefd
#
_entry.id   2f295712baf464df6d009951d2f7fefd
#
_cell.length_a   1.000
_cell.length_b   1.000
_cell.length_c   1.000
_cell.angle_alpha   90.00
_cell.angle_beta   90.00
_cell.angle_gamma   90.00
#
_symmetry.space_group_name_H-M   'P 1'
#
loop_
_entity.id
_entity.type
_entity.pdbx_description
1 polymer ?
#
loop_
_entity_poly.entity_id
_entity_poly.type
_entity_poly.pdbx_seq_one_letter_code
_entity_poly.pdbx_strand_id
1 'polypeptide(L)'
;ATILKEIDVQHPAAKMLVEISKTTDNEVGDGTTSAVILAGALLENAESLLDQNVHPTIIVDGYRKSAKKAKQFLQEIAETVNANDKTILNKIAKTSMQTKLVRKDSDQLADIVVKAVLAVAEKEAEKYTVDIDDIKVEKKAGGSIKDSVIIQGIVLDKEIVHGGMPRKISNAKIALINKALEISKT
;
A
#
# COMPACT_ATOMS: atom_id res chain seq x y z
N ALA A 1 2.88 6.88 8.96
CA ALA A 1 1.62 6.28 9.44
C ALA A 1 1.82 5.41 10.68
N THR A 2 2.72 4.41 10.67
CA THR A 2 2.88 3.44 11.77
C THR A 2 3.09 4.11 13.13
N ILE A 3 4.00 5.07 13.23
CA ILE A 3 4.26 5.80 14.49
C ILE A 3 3.02 6.58 14.94
N LEU A 4 2.30 7.23 14.01
CA LEU A 4 1.09 7.99 14.32
C LEU A 4 -0.08 7.11 14.78
N LYS A 5 -0.12 5.84 14.37
CA LYS A 5 -1.14 4.87 14.83
C LYS A 5 -0.97 4.49 16.30
N GLU A 6 0.27 4.53 16.78
CA GLU A 6 0.63 4.14 18.17
C GLU A 6 0.61 5.31 19.16
N ILE A 7 0.59 6.57 18.67
CA ILE A 7 0.56 7.75 19.55
C ILE A 7 -0.88 8.03 19.98
N ASP A 8 -1.11 8.10 21.29
CA ASP A 8 -2.37 8.57 21.84
C ASP A 8 -2.47 10.10 21.75
N VAL A 9 -3.12 10.56 20.69
CA VAL A 9 -3.34 11.98 20.43
C VAL A 9 -4.63 12.44 21.08
N GLN A 10 -4.57 13.43 21.98
CA GLN A 10 -5.75 13.89 22.74
C GLN A 10 -6.52 15.01 22.00
N HIS A 11 -5.82 15.91 21.31
CA HIS A 11 -6.44 17.06 20.67
C HIS A 11 -7.31 16.66 19.46
N PRO A 12 -8.57 17.10 19.35
CA PRO A 12 -9.48 16.69 18.28
C PRO A 12 -8.97 16.99 16.87
N ALA A 13 -8.42 18.17 16.61
CA ALA A 13 -7.87 18.54 15.32
C ALA A 13 -6.65 17.66 14.95
N ALA A 14 -5.80 17.34 15.93
CA ALA A 14 -4.68 16.46 15.72
C ALA A 14 -5.14 15.01 15.43
N LYS A 15 -6.23 14.54 16.04
CA LYS A 15 -6.88 13.26 15.68
C LYS A 15 -7.30 13.23 14.21
N MET A 16 -7.86 14.33 13.70
CA MET A 16 -8.23 14.43 12.27
C MET A 16 -7.00 14.33 11.37
N LEU A 17 -5.86 14.92 11.73
CA LEU A 17 -4.60 14.77 10.98
C LEU A 17 -4.07 13.33 11.00
N VAL A 18 -4.22 12.64 12.13
CA VAL A 18 -3.89 11.21 12.23
C VAL A 18 -4.77 10.38 11.28
N GLU A 19 -6.08 10.69 11.22
CA GLU A 19 -7.00 10.00 10.29
C GLU A 19 -6.67 10.29 8.82
N ILE A 20 -6.22 11.50 8.46
CA ILE A 20 -5.70 11.80 7.11
C ILE A 20 -4.51 10.89 6.79
N SER A 21 -3.57 10.73 7.73
CA SER A 21 -2.42 9.86 7.55
C SER A 21 -2.83 8.39 7.38
N LYS A 22 -3.77 7.90 8.18
CA LYS A 22 -4.28 6.51 8.09
C LYS A 22 -5.00 6.26 6.75
N THR A 23 -5.85 7.19 6.33
CA THR A 23 -6.56 7.08 5.05
C THR A 23 -5.57 7.05 3.89
N THR A 24 -4.58 7.95 3.89
CA THR A 24 -3.53 7.96 2.86
C THR A 24 -2.73 6.65 2.85
N ASP A 25 -2.44 6.08 4.03
CA ASP A 25 -1.76 4.79 4.16
C ASP A 25 -2.58 3.64 3.57
N ASN A 26 -3.86 3.60 3.85
CA ASN A 26 -4.76 2.55 3.39
C ASN A 26 -5.03 2.63 1.88
N GLU A 27 -5.20 3.84 1.33
CA GLU A 27 -5.55 4.04 -0.08
C GLU A 27 -4.33 3.96 -1.02
N VAL A 28 -3.18 4.46 -0.58
CA VAL A 28 -1.99 4.66 -1.43
C VAL A 28 -0.76 3.95 -0.89
N GLY A 29 -0.64 3.77 0.43
CA GLY A 29 0.52 3.17 1.09
C GLY A 29 1.79 4.05 1.07
N ASP A 30 1.70 5.28 0.57
CA ASP A 30 2.82 6.22 0.48
C ASP A 30 2.34 7.67 0.65
N GLY A 31 3.29 8.61 0.89
CA GLY A 31 2.98 10.03 1.02
C GLY A 31 2.30 10.43 2.33
N THR A 32 2.18 9.55 3.31
CA THR A 32 1.47 9.78 4.57
C THR A 32 2.00 10.98 5.35
N THR A 33 3.33 11.15 5.43
CA THR A 33 3.96 12.28 6.09
C THR A 33 3.73 13.58 5.31
N SER A 34 3.85 13.55 3.99
CA SER A 34 3.60 14.70 3.12
C SER A 34 2.16 15.20 3.23
N ALA A 35 1.19 14.29 3.30
CA ALA A 35 -0.22 14.63 3.48
C ALA A 35 -0.47 15.37 4.81
N VAL A 36 0.13 14.91 5.91
CA VAL A 36 0.00 15.56 7.22
C VAL A 36 0.67 16.93 7.24
N ILE A 37 1.89 17.04 6.69
CA ILE A 37 2.62 18.32 6.61
C ILE A 37 1.83 19.33 5.77
N LEU A 38 1.32 18.91 4.61
CA LEU A 38 0.51 19.77 3.75
C LEU A 38 -0.77 20.23 4.45
N ALA A 39 -1.48 19.32 5.13
CA ALA A 39 -2.68 19.66 5.87
C ALA A 39 -2.37 20.63 7.03
N GLY A 40 -1.27 20.42 7.76
CA GLY A 40 -0.81 21.34 8.80
C GLY A 40 -0.50 22.73 8.26
N ALA A 41 0.26 22.83 7.17
CA ALA A 41 0.58 24.11 6.53
C ALA A 41 -0.65 24.85 6.00
N LEU A 42 -1.64 24.11 5.47
CA LEU A 42 -2.91 24.71 5.04
C LEU A 42 -3.71 25.26 6.24
N LEU A 43 -3.71 24.56 7.38
CA LEU A 43 -4.38 25.02 8.59
C LEU A 43 -3.69 26.27 9.19
N GLU A 44 -2.38 26.31 9.24
CA GLU A 44 -1.59 27.47 9.67
C GLU A 44 -1.88 28.72 8.81
N ASN A 45 -1.92 28.53 7.48
CA ASN A 45 -2.30 29.62 6.58
C ASN A 45 -3.77 30.02 6.74
N ALA A 46 -4.67 29.09 7.07
CA ALA A 46 -6.07 29.41 7.34
C ALA A 46 -6.19 30.27 8.61
N GLU A 47 -5.44 29.98 9.66
CA GLU A 47 -5.40 30.80 10.88
C GLU A 47 -5.02 32.25 10.55
N SER A 48 -3.97 32.46 9.78
CA SER A 48 -3.56 33.79 9.33
C SER A 48 -4.62 34.55 8.55
N LEU A 49 -5.44 33.85 7.78
CA LEU A 49 -6.56 34.45 7.04
C LEU A 49 -7.75 34.79 7.97
N LEU A 50 -7.99 33.96 8.97
CA LEU A 50 -9.02 34.22 10.00
C LEU A 50 -8.69 35.48 10.80
N ASP A 51 -7.41 35.69 11.15
CA ASP A 51 -6.92 36.90 11.82
C ASP A 51 -7.12 38.16 10.99
N GLN A 52 -7.14 38.02 9.65
CA GLN A 52 -7.48 39.08 8.72
C GLN A 52 -8.99 39.23 8.49
N ASN A 53 -9.83 38.61 9.32
CA ASN A 53 -11.28 38.61 9.23
C ASN A 53 -11.85 37.98 7.94
N VAL A 54 -11.11 37.08 7.28
CA VAL A 54 -11.66 36.31 6.16
C VAL A 54 -12.58 35.23 6.71
N HIS A 55 -13.82 35.19 6.19
CA HIS A 55 -14.81 34.22 6.69
C HIS A 55 -14.38 32.76 6.38
N PRO A 56 -14.50 31.80 7.30
CA PRO A 56 -14.09 30.40 7.14
C PRO A 56 -14.62 29.74 5.86
N THR A 57 -15.87 30.04 5.47
CA THR A 57 -16.48 29.51 4.26
C THR A 57 -15.69 29.89 2.99
N ILE A 58 -15.18 31.14 2.94
CA ILE A 58 -14.38 31.62 1.79
C ILE A 58 -13.06 30.86 1.72
N ILE A 59 -12.41 30.61 2.86
CA ILE A 59 -11.17 29.83 2.95
C ILE A 59 -11.41 28.40 2.44
N VAL A 60 -12.46 27.75 2.90
CA VAL A 60 -12.83 26.39 2.48
C VAL A 60 -13.12 26.33 0.97
N ASP A 61 -13.85 27.30 0.43
CA ASP A 61 -14.12 27.36 -1.01
C ASP A 61 -12.85 27.60 -1.83
N GLY A 62 -11.95 28.43 -1.33
CA GLY A 62 -10.62 28.64 -1.90
C GLY A 62 -9.83 27.33 -1.97
N TYR A 63 -9.77 26.58 -0.88
CA TYR A 63 -9.07 25.28 -0.84
C TYR A 63 -9.70 24.24 -1.77
N ARG A 64 -11.04 24.16 -1.84
CA ARG A 64 -11.72 23.28 -2.78
C ARG A 64 -11.39 23.59 -4.24
N LYS A 65 -11.40 24.88 -4.62
CA LYS A 65 -11.04 25.33 -5.96
C LYS A 65 -9.57 25.02 -6.27
N SER A 66 -8.69 25.28 -5.32
CA SER A 66 -7.26 24.98 -5.45
C SER A 66 -6.99 23.49 -5.60
N ALA A 67 -7.66 22.64 -4.82
CA ALA A 67 -7.53 21.19 -4.93
C ALA A 67 -7.99 20.67 -6.30
N LYS A 68 -9.11 21.21 -6.84
CA LYS A 68 -9.58 20.88 -8.19
C LYS A 68 -8.55 21.28 -9.25
N LYS A 69 -7.98 22.48 -9.14
CA LYS A 69 -6.96 22.97 -10.08
C LYS A 69 -5.66 22.18 -9.98
N ALA A 70 -5.24 21.83 -8.77
CA ALA A 70 -4.06 21.00 -8.54
C ALA A 70 -4.21 19.62 -9.19
N LYS A 71 -5.39 18.98 -9.06
CA LYS A 71 -5.67 17.70 -9.75
C LYS A 71 -5.56 17.82 -11.27
N GLN A 72 -6.09 18.88 -11.86
CA GLN A 72 -5.97 19.10 -13.31
C GLN A 72 -4.51 19.26 -13.72
N PHE A 73 -3.76 20.07 -12.99
CA PHE A 73 -2.36 20.31 -13.27
C PHE A 73 -1.52 19.03 -13.12
N LEU A 74 -1.78 18.22 -12.10
CA LEU A 74 -1.12 16.93 -11.95
C LEU A 74 -1.38 15.98 -13.14
N GLN A 75 -2.59 16.00 -13.69
CA GLN A 75 -2.91 15.22 -14.90
C GLN A 75 -2.17 15.74 -16.15
N GLU A 76 -1.99 17.06 -16.27
CA GLU A 76 -1.27 17.68 -17.38
C GLU A 76 0.23 17.35 -17.37
N ILE A 77 0.84 17.28 -16.18
CA ILE A 77 2.27 17.00 -16.04
C ILE A 77 2.61 15.52 -15.86
N ALA A 78 1.60 14.66 -15.69
CA ALA A 78 1.80 13.24 -15.49
C ALA A 78 2.34 12.56 -16.76
N GLU A 79 3.40 11.78 -16.60
CA GLU A 79 3.93 10.96 -17.69
C GLU A 79 3.19 9.62 -17.75
N THR A 80 2.80 9.22 -18.96
CA THR A 80 2.17 7.92 -19.17
C THR A 80 3.23 6.82 -19.17
N VAL A 81 3.07 5.85 -18.29
CA VAL A 81 3.97 4.71 -18.15
C VAL A 81 3.33 3.45 -18.73
N ASN A 82 4.11 2.68 -19.49
CA ASN A 82 3.66 1.38 -19.95
C ASN A 82 3.83 0.34 -18.85
N ALA A 83 2.78 -0.40 -18.53
CA ALA A 83 2.81 -1.47 -17.53
C ALA A 83 3.82 -2.61 -17.88
N ASN A 84 4.22 -2.74 -19.15
CA ASN A 84 5.24 -3.71 -19.56
C ASN A 84 6.68 -3.19 -19.35
N ASP A 85 6.88 -1.90 -19.08
CA ASP A 85 8.21 -1.35 -18.81
C ASP A 85 8.64 -1.60 -17.39
N LYS A 86 9.19 -2.78 -17.15
CA LYS A 86 9.70 -3.18 -15.84
C LYS A 86 10.77 -2.24 -15.29
N THR A 87 11.52 -1.56 -16.15
CA THR A 87 12.58 -0.64 -15.74
C THR A 87 11.99 0.58 -15.03
N ILE A 88 10.94 1.16 -15.62
CA ILE A 88 10.24 2.29 -15.02
C ILE A 88 9.49 1.86 -13.76
N LEU A 89 8.79 0.73 -13.81
CA LEU A 89 8.09 0.18 -12.64
C LEU A 89 9.05 -0.06 -11.46
N ASN A 90 10.23 -0.61 -11.71
CA ASN A 90 11.27 -0.78 -10.68
C ASN A 90 11.75 0.56 -10.11
N LYS A 91 11.91 1.59 -10.93
CA LYS A 91 12.26 2.94 -10.45
C LYS A 91 11.18 3.52 -9.56
N ILE A 92 9.90 3.37 -9.91
CA ILE A 92 8.75 3.82 -9.11
C ILE A 92 8.73 3.10 -7.77
N ALA A 93 8.81 1.77 -7.76
CA ALA A 93 8.85 0.97 -6.54
C ALA A 93 10.04 1.33 -5.65
N LYS A 94 11.23 1.51 -6.23
CA LYS A 94 12.43 1.94 -5.51
C LYS A 94 12.25 3.33 -4.89
N THR A 95 11.67 4.28 -5.63
CA THR A 95 11.40 5.63 -5.11
C THR A 95 10.49 5.58 -3.88
N SER A 96 9.42 4.79 -3.91
CA SER A 96 8.54 4.59 -2.76
C SER A 96 9.26 3.98 -1.55
N MET A 97 10.26 3.12 -1.77
CA MET A 97 11.04 2.47 -0.69
C MET A 97 12.14 3.37 -0.11
N GLN A 98 12.57 4.42 -0.81
CA GLN A 98 13.67 5.31 -0.37
C GLN A 98 13.37 6.02 0.96
N THR A 99 12.11 6.25 1.26
CA THR A 99 11.63 6.92 2.48
C THR A 99 11.33 5.94 3.63
N LYS A 100 11.54 4.64 3.43
CA LYS A 100 11.18 3.57 4.36
C LYS A 100 12.41 2.84 4.93
N LEU A 101 12.21 2.06 5.98
CA LEU A 101 13.29 1.31 6.65
C LEU A 101 14.03 0.35 5.72
N VAL A 102 13.37 -0.12 4.68
CA VAL A 102 13.91 -1.06 3.67
C VAL A 102 14.77 -0.40 2.60
N ARG A 103 15.09 0.89 2.73
CA ARG A 103 15.86 1.67 1.75
C ARG A 103 17.15 0.98 1.27
N LYS A 104 17.87 0.31 2.18
CA LYS A 104 19.16 -0.33 1.85
C LYS A 104 19.01 -1.53 0.90
N ASP A 105 17.87 -2.21 0.94
CA ASP A 105 17.58 -3.41 0.16
C ASP A 105 16.54 -3.12 -0.95
N SER A 106 16.33 -1.83 -1.26
CA SER A 106 15.30 -1.36 -2.18
C SER A 106 15.46 -1.90 -3.61
N ASP A 107 16.67 -2.19 -4.07
CA ASP A 107 16.90 -2.72 -5.41
C ASP A 107 16.30 -4.12 -5.58
N GLN A 108 16.58 -5.02 -4.63
CA GLN A 108 16.06 -6.38 -4.66
C GLN A 108 14.55 -6.41 -4.36
N LEU A 109 14.10 -5.66 -3.37
CA LEU A 109 12.69 -5.62 -2.99
C LEU A 109 11.84 -5.00 -4.09
N ALA A 110 12.32 -3.98 -4.80
CA ALA A 110 11.60 -3.39 -5.92
C ALA A 110 11.32 -4.43 -7.03
N ASP A 111 12.32 -5.25 -7.37
CA ASP A 111 12.15 -6.31 -8.35
C ASP A 111 11.12 -7.37 -7.90
N ILE A 112 11.14 -7.76 -6.63
CA ILE A 112 10.16 -8.69 -6.05
C ILE A 112 8.75 -8.09 -6.10
N VAL A 113 8.59 -6.83 -5.67
CA VAL A 113 7.29 -6.14 -5.64
C VAL A 113 6.73 -5.97 -7.05
N VAL A 114 7.55 -5.53 -8.00
CA VAL A 114 7.10 -5.37 -9.40
C VAL A 114 6.67 -6.72 -10.00
N LYS A 115 7.42 -7.79 -9.73
CA LYS A 115 7.03 -9.14 -10.17
C LYS A 115 5.73 -9.61 -9.52
N ALA A 116 5.53 -9.34 -8.22
CA ALA A 116 4.31 -9.71 -7.51
C ALA A 116 3.10 -8.96 -8.07
N VAL A 117 3.20 -7.65 -8.24
CA VAL A 117 2.12 -6.82 -8.79
C VAL A 117 1.77 -7.24 -10.22
N LEU A 118 2.76 -7.49 -11.06
CA LEU A 118 2.52 -7.92 -12.44
C LEU A 118 1.94 -9.35 -12.53
N ALA A 119 2.17 -10.20 -11.52
CA ALA A 119 1.61 -11.55 -11.49
C ALA A 119 0.10 -11.57 -11.25
N VAL A 120 -0.43 -10.56 -10.54
CA VAL A 120 -1.87 -10.42 -10.23
C VAL A 120 -2.57 -9.34 -11.05
N ALA A 121 -1.81 -8.66 -11.94
CA ALA A 121 -2.36 -7.61 -12.78
C ALA A 121 -3.29 -8.18 -13.86
N GLU A 122 -4.54 -7.77 -13.82
CA GLU A 122 -5.54 -8.11 -14.84
C GLU A 122 -5.64 -6.98 -15.87
N LYS A 123 -5.68 -7.35 -17.14
CA LYS A 123 -5.83 -6.39 -18.23
C LYS A 123 -7.29 -6.27 -18.61
N GLU A 124 -7.88 -5.12 -18.31
CA GLU A 124 -9.24 -4.77 -18.73
C GLU A 124 -9.17 -3.73 -19.86
N ALA A 125 -9.44 -4.16 -21.09
CA ALA A 125 -9.31 -3.35 -22.30
C ALA A 125 -7.92 -2.71 -22.45
N GLU A 126 -7.80 -1.39 -22.21
CA GLU A 126 -6.52 -0.66 -22.27
C GLU A 126 -5.92 -0.33 -20.89
N LYS A 127 -6.60 -0.73 -19.82
CA LYS A 127 -6.16 -0.47 -18.44
C LYS A 127 -5.71 -1.75 -17.76
N TYR A 128 -4.82 -1.60 -16.80
CA TYR A 128 -4.46 -2.67 -15.87
C TYR A 128 -5.11 -2.39 -14.53
N THR A 129 -5.75 -3.39 -13.97
CA THR A 129 -6.31 -3.37 -12.62
C THR A 129 -5.52 -4.35 -11.76
N VAL A 130 -5.21 -3.96 -10.54
CA VAL A 130 -4.49 -4.79 -9.57
C VAL A 130 -5.23 -4.74 -8.26
N ASP A 131 -5.63 -5.90 -7.76
CA ASP A 131 -6.10 -6.04 -6.39
C ASP A 131 -4.90 -6.42 -5.50
N ILE A 132 -4.59 -5.58 -4.53
CA ILE A 132 -3.46 -5.81 -3.62
C ILE A 132 -3.75 -6.99 -2.68
N ASP A 133 -5.02 -7.28 -2.40
CA ASP A 133 -5.43 -8.39 -1.53
C ASP A 133 -5.11 -9.77 -2.15
N ASP A 134 -4.88 -9.82 -3.46
CA ASP A 134 -4.38 -11.01 -4.15
C ASP A 134 -2.90 -11.30 -3.90
N ILE A 135 -2.17 -10.35 -3.28
CA ILE A 135 -0.74 -10.51 -2.95
C ILE A 135 -0.59 -10.81 -1.46
N LYS A 136 -0.37 -12.07 -1.13
CA LYS A 136 -0.09 -12.47 0.25
C LYS A 136 1.38 -12.27 0.61
N VAL A 137 1.63 -11.49 1.67
CA VAL A 137 2.97 -11.28 2.24
C VAL A 137 3.11 -12.06 3.53
N GLU A 138 3.96 -13.08 3.53
CA GLU A 138 4.30 -13.84 4.73
C GLU A 138 5.65 -13.41 5.30
N LYS A 139 5.72 -13.31 6.63
CA LYS A 139 6.91 -12.92 7.37
C LYS A 139 7.45 -14.11 8.13
N LYS A 140 8.74 -14.41 7.96
CA LYS A 140 9.41 -15.46 8.71
C LYS A 140 10.64 -14.89 9.43
N ALA A 141 10.72 -15.12 10.73
CA ALA A 141 11.89 -14.75 11.52
C ALA A 141 13.08 -15.70 11.24
N GLY A 142 14.29 -15.21 11.47
CA GLY A 142 15.52 -16.03 11.39
C GLY A 142 16.31 -15.90 10.10
N GLY A 143 15.95 -14.96 9.20
CA GLY A 143 16.67 -14.66 7.98
C GLY A 143 16.94 -13.18 7.79
N SER A 144 17.55 -12.84 6.67
CA SER A 144 17.76 -11.45 6.20
C SER A 144 16.62 -11.03 5.27
N ILE A 145 16.39 -9.73 5.16
CA ILE A 145 15.50 -9.15 4.12
C ILE A 145 15.94 -9.61 2.72
N LYS A 146 17.24 -9.84 2.52
CA LYS A 146 17.80 -10.34 1.25
C LYS A 146 17.36 -11.76 0.89
N ASP A 147 16.91 -12.52 1.88
CA ASP A 147 16.39 -13.87 1.66
C ASP A 147 14.92 -13.88 1.21
N SER A 148 14.31 -12.69 1.09
CA SER A 148 12.95 -12.54 0.60
C SER A 148 12.85 -13.00 -0.85
N VAL A 149 11.85 -13.82 -1.14
CA VAL A 149 11.61 -14.39 -2.47
C VAL A 149 10.15 -14.30 -2.84
N ILE A 150 9.86 -14.23 -4.13
CA ILE A 150 8.52 -14.38 -4.66
C ILE A 150 8.23 -15.85 -4.92
N ILE A 151 7.05 -16.30 -4.49
CA ILE A 151 6.54 -17.64 -4.77
C ILE A 151 5.37 -17.51 -5.73
N GLN A 152 5.47 -18.13 -6.89
CA GLN A 152 4.36 -18.21 -7.83
C GLN A 152 3.45 -19.37 -7.41
N GLY A 153 2.40 -19.07 -6.65
CA GLY A 153 1.49 -20.05 -6.12
C GLY A 153 0.85 -19.59 -4.81
N ILE A 154 0.23 -20.51 -4.10
CA ILE A 154 -0.45 -20.23 -2.83
C ILE A 154 0.48 -20.59 -1.68
N VAL A 155 0.68 -19.66 -0.75
CA VAL A 155 1.39 -19.90 0.52
C VAL A 155 0.35 -20.10 1.61
N LEU A 156 0.32 -21.29 2.20
CA LEU A 156 -0.56 -21.62 3.31
C LEU A 156 0.25 -21.61 4.61
N ASP A 157 -0.18 -20.81 5.58
CA ASP A 157 0.37 -20.81 6.93
C ASP A 157 -0.24 -21.99 7.72
N LYS A 158 0.08 -23.19 7.27
CA LYS A 158 -0.34 -24.46 7.88
C LYS A 158 0.80 -25.46 7.86
N GLU A 159 0.87 -26.25 8.89
CA GLU A 159 1.80 -27.38 8.97
C GLU A 159 1.10 -28.69 8.64
N ILE A 160 1.89 -29.70 8.27
CA ILE A 160 1.39 -31.06 8.10
C ILE A 160 0.89 -31.60 9.44
N VAL A 161 -0.30 -32.23 9.44
CA VAL A 161 -0.96 -32.69 10.67
C VAL A 161 -0.45 -34.02 11.16
N HIS A 162 0.28 -34.81 10.36
CA HIS A 162 0.79 -36.14 10.73
C HIS A 162 2.21 -36.35 10.19
N GLY A 163 3.09 -36.88 11.01
CA GLY A 163 4.51 -37.08 10.66
C GLY A 163 4.77 -38.04 9.50
N GLY A 164 3.82 -38.92 9.17
CA GLY A 164 3.87 -39.80 7.99
C GLY A 164 3.48 -39.14 6.67
N MET A 165 3.01 -37.89 6.70
CA MET A 165 2.68 -37.15 5.47
C MET A 165 3.97 -36.66 4.80
N PRO A 166 4.08 -36.75 3.46
CA PRO A 166 5.25 -36.28 2.74
C PRO A 166 5.34 -34.75 2.83
N ARG A 167 6.55 -34.23 3.13
CA ARG A 167 6.83 -32.79 3.21
C ARG A 167 7.01 -32.14 1.84
N LYS A 168 7.30 -32.91 0.80
CA LYS A 168 7.49 -32.46 -0.57
C LYS A 168 6.94 -33.47 -1.54
N ILE A 169 6.10 -33.03 -2.46
CA ILE A 169 5.53 -33.84 -3.52
C ILE A 169 5.81 -33.12 -4.84
N SER A 170 6.45 -33.81 -5.78
CA SER A 170 6.69 -33.29 -7.13
C SER A 170 5.57 -33.76 -8.05
N ASN A 171 5.14 -32.90 -8.99
CA ASN A 171 4.04 -33.18 -9.93
C ASN A 171 2.74 -33.62 -9.22
N ALA A 172 2.40 -32.94 -8.13
CA ALA A 172 1.24 -33.25 -7.32
C ALA A 172 -0.08 -33.09 -8.10
N LYS A 173 -0.99 -34.04 -7.90
CA LYS A 173 -2.39 -33.87 -8.27
C LYS A 173 -3.13 -33.28 -7.07
N ILE A 174 -3.73 -32.12 -7.24
CA ILE A 174 -4.39 -31.39 -6.16
C ILE A 174 -5.91 -31.55 -6.30
N ALA A 175 -6.57 -32.11 -5.27
CA ALA A 175 -8.02 -32.11 -5.16
C ALA A 175 -8.47 -30.95 -4.27
N LEU A 176 -9.38 -30.13 -4.78
CA LEU A 176 -10.02 -29.05 -4.02
C LEU A 176 -11.40 -29.51 -3.57
N ILE A 177 -11.61 -29.57 -2.25
CA ILE A 177 -12.86 -30.05 -1.64
C ILE A 177 -13.48 -28.88 -0.86
N ASN A 178 -14.67 -28.47 -1.23
CA ASN A 178 -15.41 -27.41 -0.56
C ASN A 178 -16.38 -27.98 0.51
N LYS A 179 -15.87 -28.91 1.33
CA LYS A 179 -16.58 -29.48 2.47
C LYS A 179 -15.60 -29.89 3.56
N ALA A 180 -16.04 -29.83 4.81
CA ALA A 180 -15.28 -30.38 5.91
C ALA A 180 -15.15 -31.92 5.75
N LEU A 181 -13.95 -32.45 5.98
CA LEU A 181 -13.69 -33.89 6.06
C LEU A 181 -13.76 -34.28 7.53
N GLU A 182 -14.94 -34.54 8.02
CA GLU A 182 -15.23 -34.92 9.40
C GLU A 182 -15.94 -36.25 9.47
N ILE A 183 -15.70 -37.00 10.56
CA ILE A 183 -16.52 -38.16 10.88
C ILE A 183 -17.85 -37.63 11.39
N SER A 184 -18.93 -37.94 10.66
CA SER A 184 -20.28 -37.62 11.10
C SER A 184 -20.53 -38.30 12.44
N LYS A 185 -20.74 -37.52 13.51
CA LYS A 185 -21.24 -38.10 14.76
C LYS A 185 -22.67 -38.50 14.57
N THR A 186 -22.96 -39.79 14.65
CA THR A 186 -24.32 -40.35 14.79
C THR A 186 -24.89 -40.02 16.14
#